data_03fad46d5fa3538b451cfd93d5f443d6
#
_entry.id   03fad46d5fa3538b451cfd93d5f443d6
#
_cell.length_a   1.000
_cell.length_b   1.000
_cell.length_c   1.000
_cell.angle_alpha   90.00
_cell.angle_beta   90.00
_cell.angle_gamma   90.00
#
_symmetry.space_group_name_H-M   'P 1'
#
loop_
_entity.id
_entity.type
_entity.pdbx_description
1 polymer ?
#
loop_
_entity_poly.entity_id
_entity_poly.type
_entity_poly.pdbx_seq_one_letter_code
_entity_poly.pdbx_strand_id
1 'polypeptide(L)'
;GYTDFDGYLEEAIPIHGVMGDSHGALYGQGCVNPGMIKATYGTGSSIMMNVGEKPIFSDKGVVTSLAWSLSGKVNYVLEGNINYTGAVITWLQKDLGLIASAKETEELAKSANPGDTTYLVPAFTGLGAPYWDSKAKAVVSGITRTTGKAELVRAALDCIVYQISDVVN
;
A
#
# COMPACT_ATOMS: atom_id res chain seq x y z
N GLY A 1 -24.70 -11.33 15.10
CA GLY A 1 -26.00 -10.71 14.84
C GLY A 1 -26.86 -11.55 13.93
N TYR A 2 -28.07 -11.08 13.67
CA TYR A 2 -29.01 -11.68 12.72
C TYR A 2 -29.53 -10.59 11.81
N THR A 3 -29.85 -10.92 10.57
CA THR A 3 -30.48 -9.99 9.62
C THR A 3 -31.37 -10.75 8.63
N ASP A 4 -32.48 -10.15 8.27
CA ASP A 4 -33.36 -10.54 7.16
C ASP A 4 -33.09 -9.71 5.89
N PHE A 5 -32.06 -8.85 5.93
CA PHE A 5 -31.74 -7.88 4.89
C PHE A 5 -32.93 -6.99 4.51
N ASP A 6 -33.55 -6.35 5.52
CA ASP A 6 -34.72 -5.48 5.36
C ASP A 6 -35.92 -6.17 4.69
N GLY A 7 -36.15 -7.44 5.04
CA GLY A 7 -37.29 -8.24 4.54
C GLY A 7 -37.06 -8.94 3.20
N TYR A 8 -35.81 -8.94 2.68
CA TYR A 8 -35.49 -9.76 1.49
C TYR A 8 -35.49 -11.26 1.76
N LEU A 9 -35.32 -11.65 3.03
CA LEU A 9 -35.38 -13.04 3.46
C LEU A 9 -36.64 -13.28 4.29
N GLU A 10 -37.25 -14.47 4.14
CA GLU A 10 -38.41 -14.87 4.93
C GLU A 10 -38.09 -15.01 6.42
N GLU A 11 -36.86 -15.40 6.73
CA GLU A 11 -36.36 -15.53 8.11
C GLU A 11 -34.99 -14.87 8.26
N ALA A 12 -34.73 -14.31 9.43
CA ALA A 12 -33.42 -13.74 9.73
C ALA A 12 -32.34 -14.80 9.84
N ILE A 13 -31.24 -14.60 9.14
CA ILE A 13 -30.07 -15.49 9.15
C ILE A 13 -28.96 -14.92 10.06
N PRO A 14 -28.15 -15.78 10.68
CA PRO A 14 -27.06 -15.32 11.53
C PRO A 14 -25.89 -14.77 10.70
N ILE A 15 -25.35 -13.63 11.12
CA ILE A 15 -24.07 -13.12 10.64
C ILE A 15 -22.99 -13.56 11.65
N HIS A 16 -22.15 -14.50 11.25
CA HIS A 16 -21.11 -15.07 12.09
C HIS A 16 -19.80 -14.28 12.07
N GLY A 17 -19.52 -13.57 10.98
CA GLY A 17 -18.30 -12.77 10.86
C GLY A 17 -18.48 -11.66 9.84
N VAL A 18 -17.85 -10.53 10.13
CA VAL A 18 -17.71 -9.38 9.21
C VAL A 18 -16.29 -8.86 9.36
N MET A 19 -15.56 -8.74 8.27
CA MET A 19 -14.18 -8.27 8.28
C MET A 19 -13.83 -7.65 6.92
N GLY A 20 -13.15 -6.50 6.94
CA GLY A 20 -12.56 -5.94 5.74
C GLY A 20 -11.41 -6.83 5.23
N ASP A 21 -11.19 -6.85 3.92
CA ASP A 21 -10.18 -7.71 3.27
C ASP A 21 -8.76 -7.48 3.79
N SER A 22 -8.34 -6.21 3.94
CA SER A 22 -7.03 -5.84 4.47
C SER A 22 -6.85 -6.26 5.95
N HIS A 23 -7.91 -6.15 6.75
CA HIS A 23 -7.92 -6.58 8.16
C HIS A 23 -7.92 -8.12 8.25
N GLY A 24 -8.67 -8.77 7.36
CA GLY A 24 -8.65 -10.22 7.21
C GLY A 24 -7.26 -10.74 6.81
N ALA A 25 -6.58 -10.03 5.90
CA ALA A 25 -5.20 -10.35 5.53
C ALA A 25 -4.23 -10.18 6.71
N LEU A 26 -4.38 -9.13 7.53
CA LEU A 26 -3.57 -8.93 8.73
C LEU A 26 -3.70 -10.12 9.70
N TYR A 27 -4.93 -10.52 9.97
CA TYR A 27 -5.21 -11.67 10.83
C TYR A 27 -4.75 -12.99 10.21
N GLY A 28 -5.06 -13.21 8.94
CA GLY A 28 -4.73 -14.43 8.20
C GLY A 28 -3.22 -14.66 8.03
N GLN A 29 -2.42 -13.59 8.03
CA GLN A 29 -0.96 -13.66 8.03
C GLN A 29 -0.37 -13.86 9.44
N GLY A 30 -1.20 -14.05 10.45
CA GLY A 30 -0.76 -14.29 11.80
C GLY A 30 -0.25 -13.06 12.55
N CYS A 31 -0.56 -11.84 12.07
CA CYS A 31 -0.16 -10.61 12.75
C CYS A 31 -1.02 -10.34 13.99
N VAL A 32 -1.10 -11.33 14.89
CA VAL A 32 -2.01 -11.32 16.04
C VAL A 32 -1.43 -10.65 17.28
N ASN A 33 -0.13 -10.40 17.33
CA ASN A 33 0.53 -9.74 18.45
C ASN A 33 0.85 -8.27 18.13
N PRO A 34 0.85 -7.37 19.13
CA PRO A 34 1.27 -6.00 18.97
C PRO A 34 2.68 -5.88 18.37
N GLY A 35 2.87 -4.94 17.44
CA GLY A 35 4.13 -4.71 16.72
C GLY A 35 4.28 -5.56 15.45
N MET A 36 3.42 -6.54 15.21
CA MET A 36 3.45 -7.32 13.96
C MET A 36 2.85 -6.51 12.82
N ILE A 37 3.55 -6.51 11.68
CA ILE A 37 3.22 -5.73 10.48
C ILE A 37 2.92 -6.68 9.33
N LYS A 38 1.89 -6.36 8.54
CA LYS A 38 1.69 -6.91 7.19
C LYS A 38 1.81 -5.81 6.16
N ALA A 39 2.34 -6.16 5.01
CA ALA A 39 2.31 -5.33 3.81
C ALA A 39 1.56 -6.07 2.71
N THR A 40 0.54 -5.44 2.15
CA THR A 40 -0.15 -5.95 0.96
C THR A 40 0.25 -5.11 -0.23
N TYR A 41 0.80 -5.75 -1.25
CA TYR A 41 1.20 -5.12 -2.51
C TYR A 41 0.14 -5.41 -3.57
N GLY A 42 -0.49 -4.36 -4.07
CA GLY A 42 -1.48 -4.41 -5.15
C GLY A 42 -1.30 -3.22 -6.10
N THR A 43 -2.38 -2.69 -6.64
CA THR A 43 -2.39 -1.42 -7.40
C THR A 43 -1.79 -0.30 -6.56
N GLY A 44 -2.30 -0.12 -5.35
CA GLY A 44 -1.65 0.54 -4.22
C GLY A 44 -1.15 -0.48 -3.21
N SER A 45 -0.67 -0.02 -2.06
CA SER A 45 -0.26 -0.88 -0.94
C SER A 45 -0.90 -0.44 0.35
N SER A 46 -1.18 -1.42 1.21
CA SER A 46 -1.65 -1.20 2.58
C SER A 46 -0.64 -1.79 3.56
N ILE A 47 -0.09 -0.95 4.39
CA ILE A 47 0.81 -1.32 5.49
C ILE A 47 0.00 -1.22 6.78
N MET A 48 -0.11 -2.33 7.50
CA MET A 48 -0.89 -2.38 8.74
C MET A 48 -0.07 -2.98 9.86
N MET A 49 -0.05 -2.32 11.01
CA MET A 49 0.60 -2.80 12.23
C MET A 49 -0.45 -3.02 13.33
N ASN A 50 -0.51 -4.22 13.87
CA ASN A 50 -1.31 -4.50 15.05
C ASN A 50 -0.73 -3.74 16.26
N VAL A 51 -1.55 -2.95 16.94
CA VAL A 51 -1.14 -2.19 18.14
C VAL A 51 -1.79 -2.73 19.44
N GLY A 52 -2.52 -3.85 19.34
CA GLY A 52 -3.15 -4.50 20.49
C GLY A 52 -4.49 -3.90 20.89
N GLU A 53 -4.86 -4.08 22.16
CA GLU A 53 -6.19 -3.77 22.67
C GLU A 53 -6.40 -2.29 23.02
N LYS A 54 -5.37 -1.45 22.91
CA LYS A 54 -5.46 -0.01 23.14
C LYS A 54 -5.15 0.73 21.85
N PRO A 55 -6.02 1.66 21.39
CA PRO A 55 -5.74 2.45 20.21
C PRO A 55 -4.52 3.36 20.44
N ILE A 56 -3.68 3.46 19.43
CA ILE A 56 -2.57 4.41 19.37
C ILE A 56 -2.92 5.43 18.30
N PHE A 57 -2.92 6.71 18.65
CA PHE A 57 -3.13 7.80 17.70
C PHE A 57 -1.78 8.37 17.30
N SER A 58 -1.49 8.36 16.01
CA SER A 58 -0.25 8.85 15.43
C SER A 58 -0.44 10.25 14.85
N ASP A 59 0.54 11.12 15.07
CA ASP A 59 0.69 12.42 14.40
C ASP A 59 1.55 12.33 13.12
N LYS A 60 1.98 11.12 12.77
CA LYS A 60 2.86 10.83 11.63
C LYS A 60 2.13 10.49 10.33
N GLY A 61 0.84 10.84 10.23
CA GLY A 61 0.09 10.64 8.99
C GLY A 61 -0.39 9.22 8.72
N VAL A 62 -0.27 8.30 9.67
CA VAL A 62 -0.92 6.99 9.62
C VAL A 62 -2.23 7.01 10.39
N VAL A 63 -3.18 6.17 10.00
CA VAL A 63 -4.54 6.14 10.54
C VAL A 63 -4.69 5.02 11.55
N THR A 64 -5.41 5.29 12.64
CA THR A 64 -5.81 4.26 13.60
C THR A 64 -7.20 3.73 13.23
N SER A 65 -7.34 2.42 13.13
CA SER A 65 -8.63 1.77 12.89
C SER A 65 -8.79 0.50 13.74
N LEU A 66 -10.02 -0.06 13.74
CA LEU A 66 -10.30 -1.35 14.36
C LEU A 66 -9.67 -2.46 13.49
N ALA A 67 -8.87 -3.33 14.10
CA ALA A 67 -8.33 -4.50 13.43
C ALA A 67 -9.38 -5.61 13.34
N TRP A 68 -9.81 -6.10 14.49
CA TRP A 68 -10.86 -7.11 14.66
C TRP A 68 -11.41 -7.08 16.08
N SER A 69 -12.57 -7.69 16.24
CA SER A 69 -13.12 -8.04 17.55
C SER A 69 -13.37 -9.54 17.59
N LEU A 70 -12.80 -10.23 18.57
CA LEU A 70 -12.96 -11.66 18.76
C LEU A 70 -13.18 -11.96 20.25
N SER A 71 -14.24 -12.70 20.55
CA SER A 71 -14.58 -13.10 21.93
C SER A 71 -14.63 -11.90 22.92
N GLY A 72 -15.15 -10.76 22.47
CA GLY A 72 -15.28 -9.54 23.28
C GLY A 72 -14.00 -8.70 23.41
N LYS A 73 -12.88 -9.16 22.85
CA LYS A 73 -11.63 -8.40 22.80
C LYS A 73 -11.51 -7.68 21.47
N VAL A 74 -11.19 -6.40 21.54
CA VAL A 74 -10.98 -5.54 20.37
C VAL A 74 -9.49 -5.30 20.20
N ASN A 75 -8.99 -5.47 18.97
CA ASN A 75 -7.64 -5.09 18.58
C ASN A 75 -7.69 -3.92 17.60
N TYR A 76 -6.66 -3.09 17.63
CA TYR A 76 -6.50 -1.91 16.80
C TYR A 76 -5.28 -2.03 15.90
N VAL A 77 -5.28 -1.27 14.83
CA VAL A 77 -4.14 -1.15 13.91
C VAL A 77 -3.78 0.30 13.65
N LEU A 78 -2.51 0.53 13.37
CA LEU A 78 -2.04 1.67 12.58
C LEU A 78 -1.97 1.25 11.13
N GLU A 79 -2.49 2.09 10.23
CA GLU A 79 -2.59 1.83 8.81
C GLU A 79 -2.05 2.99 8.00
N GLY A 80 -1.17 2.67 7.03
CA GLY A 80 -0.74 3.59 5.99
C GLY A 80 -1.11 3.05 4.62
N ASN A 81 -1.86 3.84 3.85
CA ASN A 81 -2.27 3.51 2.49
C ASN A 81 -1.45 4.29 1.48
N ILE A 82 -0.81 3.57 0.57
CA ILE A 82 0.01 4.08 -0.52
C ILE A 82 -0.78 3.90 -1.82
N ASN A 83 -1.02 5.01 -2.52
CA ASN A 83 -1.91 5.01 -3.69
C ASN A 83 -1.30 4.29 -4.90
N TYR A 84 0.02 4.40 -5.09
CA TYR A 84 0.71 3.92 -6.29
C TYR A 84 1.90 3.04 -5.93
N THR A 85 1.75 1.73 -6.15
CA THR A 85 2.83 0.74 -6.11
C THR A 85 2.81 -0.10 -7.38
N GLY A 86 2.03 -1.15 -7.47
CA GLY A 86 1.88 -1.92 -8.70
C GLY A 86 1.33 -1.10 -9.88
N ALA A 87 0.55 -0.06 -9.60
CA ALA A 87 0.08 0.87 -10.63
C ALA A 87 1.23 1.63 -11.33
N VAL A 88 2.36 1.87 -10.67
CA VAL A 88 3.56 2.45 -11.31
C VAL A 88 4.09 1.52 -12.38
N ILE A 89 4.13 0.22 -12.11
CA ILE A 89 4.58 -0.78 -13.09
C ILE A 89 3.60 -0.87 -14.27
N THR A 90 2.30 -0.79 -13.96
CA THR A 90 1.27 -0.74 -15.00
C THR A 90 1.43 0.50 -15.89
N TRP A 91 1.74 1.64 -15.31
CA TRP A 91 2.02 2.88 -16.04
C TRP A 91 3.24 2.75 -16.95
N LEU A 92 4.35 2.18 -16.47
CA LEU A 92 5.52 1.90 -17.31
C LEU A 92 5.18 0.99 -18.50
N GLN A 93 4.29 0.01 -18.29
CA GLN A 93 3.92 -0.97 -19.31
C GLN A 93 2.89 -0.42 -20.30
N LYS A 94 1.76 0.07 -19.80
CA LYS A 94 0.59 0.37 -20.63
C LYS A 94 0.60 1.78 -21.20
N ASP A 95 1.04 2.75 -20.41
CA ASP A 95 0.94 4.16 -20.79
C ASP A 95 2.23 4.64 -21.44
N LEU A 96 3.39 4.24 -20.94
CA LEU A 96 4.69 4.61 -21.50
C LEU A 96 5.25 3.59 -22.52
N GLY A 97 4.78 2.35 -22.50
CA GLY A 97 5.32 1.29 -23.38
C GLY A 97 6.80 0.98 -23.13
N LEU A 98 7.33 1.31 -21.95
CA LEU A 98 8.75 1.12 -21.64
C LEU A 98 9.10 -0.35 -21.39
N ILE A 99 8.15 -1.16 -20.92
CA ILE A 99 8.32 -2.58 -20.66
C ILE A 99 7.18 -3.36 -21.30
N ALA A 100 7.44 -4.59 -21.77
CA ALA A 100 6.41 -5.47 -22.28
C ALA A 100 5.70 -6.24 -21.14
N SER A 101 6.41 -6.47 -20.03
CA SER A 101 5.85 -7.15 -18.84
C SER A 101 6.54 -6.70 -17.56
N ALA A 102 5.85 -6.87 -16.43
CA ALA A 102 6.44 -6.61 -15.11
C ALA A 102 7.69 -7.47 -14.82
N LYS A 103 7.83 -8.64 -15.46
CA LYS A 103 8.98 -9.52 -15.27
C LYS A 103 10.31 -8.92 -15.77
N GLU A 104 10.24 -7.97 -16.70
CA GLU A 104 11.45 -7.30 -17.23
C GLU A 104 12.05 -6.30 -16.23
N THR A 105 11.28 -5.84 -15.25
CA THR A 105 11.70 -4.75 -14.37
C THR A 105 12.94 -5.11 -13.56
N GLU A 106 13.07 -6.35 -13.10
CA GLU A 106 14.20 -6.80 -12.29
C GLU A 106 15.51 -6.71 -13.07
N GLU A 107 15.54 -7.25 -14.29
CA GLU A 107 16.77 -7.27 -15.12
C GLU A 107 17.12 -5.86 -15.60
N LEU A 108 16.13 -5.05 -15.95
CA LEU A 108 16.36 -3.65 -16.33
C LEU A 108 16.93 -2.87 -15.14
N ALA A 109 16.34 -2.98 -13.95
CA ALA A 109 16.84 -2.29 -12.77
C ALA A 109 18.27 -2.71 -12.39
N LYS A 110 18.60 -4.01 -12.53
CA LYS A 110 19.97 -4.50 -12.32
C LYS A 110 20.96 -3.92 -13.33
N SER A 111 20.53 -3.65 -14.56
CA SER A 111 21.37 -3.09 -15.61
C SER A 111 21.53 -1.57 -15.55
N ALA A 112 20.73 -0.90 -14.72
CA ALA A 112 20.77 0.55 -14.56
C ALA A 112 22.13 1.00 -13.99
N ASN A 113 22.59 2.19 -14.42
CA ASN A 113 23.79 2.80 -13.86
C ASN A 113 23.62 3.03 -12.35
N PRO A 114 24.46 2.43 -11.49
CA PRO A 114 24.33 2.60 -10.05
C PRO A 114 24.59 4.04 -9.55
N GLY A 115 25.24 4.85 -10.35
CA GLY A 115 25.48 6.28 -10.06
C GLY A 115 24.43 7.22 -10.62
N ASP A 116 23.37 6.72 -11.27
CA ASP A 116 22.27 7.57 -11.75
C ASP A 116 21.43 8.08 -10.58
N THR A 117 20.97 9.33 -10.73
CA THR A 117 20.24 10.06 -9.68
C THR A 117 18.79 10.34 -10.08
N THR A 118 18.23 9.52 -10.96
CA THR A 118 16.83 9.65 -11.37
C THR A 118 15.92 9.10 -10.28
N TYR A 119 14.95 9.92 -9.87
CA TYR A 119 13.92 9.60 -8.88
C TYR A 119 12.53 9.84 -9.45
N LEU A 120 11.58 8.99 -9.04
CA LEU A 120 10.17 9.14 -9.34
C LEU A 120 9.39 9.39 -8.05
N VAL A 121 8.57 10.45 -8.04
CA VAL A 121 7.50 10.64 -7.06
C VAL A 121 6.17 10.31 -7.73
N PRO A 122 5.50 9.20 -7.39
CA PRO A 122 4.35 8.70 -8.16
C PRO A 122 3.03 9.32 -7.68
N ALA A 123 2.98 10.64 -7.53
CA ALA A 123 1.79 11.37 -7.09
C ALA A 123 0.78 11.62 -8.24
N PHE A 124 0.42 10.57 -9.01
CA PHE A 124 -0.48 10.70 -10.16
C PHE A 124 -1.87 11.22 -9.77
N THR A 125 -2.36 10.86 -8.58
CA THR A 125 -3.61 11.37 -7.99
C THR A 125 -3.40 11.93 -6.59
N GLY A 126 -2.24 12.57 -6.37
CA GLY A 126 -1.81 13.00 -5.04
C GLY A 126 -1.04 11.92 -4.29
N LEU A 127 -0.60 12.26 -3.08
CA LEU A 127 0.08 11.36 -2.15
C LEU A 127 -0.89 10.91 -1.05
N GLY A 128 -0.86 9.62 -0.73
CA GLY A 128 -1.52 9.04 0.43
C GLY A 128 -0.72 9.22 1.72
N ALA A 129 -0.78 8.24 2.61
CA ALA A 129 0.02 8.22 3.82
C ALA A 129 1.52 8.28 3.51
N PRO A 130 2.32 8.97 4.32
CA PRO A 130 1.95 9.77 5.50
C PRO A 130 1.61 11.23 5.16
N TYR A 131 1.69 11.64 3.90
CA TYR A 131 1.67 13.05 3.47
C TYR A 131 0.26 13.63 3.32
N TRP A 132 -0.69 12.83 2.84
CA TRP A 132 -2.10 13.21 2.59
C TRP A 132 -2.23 14.49 1.73
N ASP A 133 -1.37 14.64 0.71
CA ASP A 133 -1.41 15.77 -0.22
C ASP A 133 -2.12 15.37 -1.53
N SER A 134 -3.40 15.70 -1.62
CA SER A 134 -4.21 15.44 -2.82
C SER A 134 -3.85 16.34 -4.01
N LYS A 135 -3.07 17.39 -3.81
CA LYS A 135 -2.67 18.35 -4.86
C LYS A 135 -1.31 18.03 -5.45
N ALA A 136 -0.50 17.21 -4.78
CA ALA A 136 0.80 16.78 -5.28
C ALA A 136 0.66 16.18 -6.69
N LYS A 137 1.68 16.40 -7.52
CA LYS A 137 1.75 15.83 -8.87
C LYS A 137 2.95 14.92 -8.98
N ALA A 138 2.83 13.92 -9.85
CA ALA A 138 3.94 13.05 -10.16
C ALA A 138 5.10 13.82 -10.75
N VAL A 139 6.32 13.48 -10.35
CA VAL A 139 7.56 14.12 -10.78
C VAL A 139 8.61 13.05 -11.06
N VAL A 140 9.30 13.19 -12.19
CA VAL A 140 10.58 12.52 -12.43
C VAL A 140 11.68 13.57 -12.31
N SER A 141 12.64 13.33 -11.43
CA SER A 141 13.72 14.27 -11.12
C SER A 141 15.08 13.61 -11.32
N GLY A 142 16.13 14.41 -11.46
CA GLY A 142 17.52 13.92 -11.56
C GLY A 142 17.89 13.32 -12.93
N ILE A 143 17.07 13.50 -13.95
CA ILE A 143 17.33 13.02 -15.30
C ILE A 143 18.58 13.71 -15.87
N THR A 144 19.46 12.91 -16.44
CA THR A 144 20.64 13.36 -17.16
C THR A 144 20.63 12.84 -18.61
N ARG A 145 21.61 13.22 -19.40
CA ARG A 145 21.73 12.73 -20.77
C ARG A 145 21.92 11.20 -20.85
N THR A 146 22.45 10.59 -19.79
CA THR A 146 22.70 9.14 -19.72
C THR A 146 21.55 8.36 -19.10
N THR A 147 20.53 9.04 -18.58
CA THR A 147 19.34 8.39 -18.06
C THR A 147 18.56 7.76 -19.21
N GLY A 148 18.41 6.46 -19.18
CA GLY A 148 17.67 5.69 -20.16
C GLY A 148 16.52 4.90 -19.55
N LYS A 149 16.07 3.89 -20.29
CA LYS A 149 14.96 2.99 -19.88
C LYS A 149 15.26 2.29 -18.57
N ALA A 150 16.48 1.79 -18.40
CA ALA A 150 16.88 1.03 -17.21
C ALA A 150 16.80 1.89 -15.94
N GLU A 151 17.31 3.10 -16.01
CA GLU A 151 17.28 4.06 -14.89
C GLU A 151 15.86 4.47 -14.51
N LEU A 152 14.99 4.73 -15.50
CA LEU A 152 13.58 5.03 -15.27
C LEU A 152 12.83 3.86 -14.61
N VAL A 153 13.09 2.63 -15.06
CA VAL A 153 12.50 1.42 -14.46
C VAL A 153 13.00 1.22 -13.03
N ARG A 154 14.29 1.44 -12.78
CA ARG A 154 14.85 1.39 -11.43
C ARG A 154 14.22 2.44 -10.53
N ALA A 155 14.14 3.69 -10.97
CA ALA A 155 13.49 4.77 -10.21
C ALA A 155 12.03 4.44 -9.87
N ALA A 156 11.32 3.76 -10.76
CA ALA A 156 9.96 3.29 -10.54
C ALA A 156 9.87 2.17 -9.49
N LEU A 157 10.84 1.26 -9.41
CA LEU A 157 10.89 0.27 -8.34
C LEU A 157 11.31 0.90 -7.01
N ASP A 158 12.30 1.77 -7.03
CA ASP A 158 12.82 2.44 -5.85
C ASP A 158 11.75 3.35 -5.20
N CYS A 159 10.91 4.02 -6.00
CA CYS A 159 9.83 4.86 -5.46
C CYS A 159 8.80 4.07 -4.64
N ILE A 160 8.59 2.79 -4.96
CA ILE A 160 7.71 1.92 -4.17
C ILE A 160 8.33 1.68 -2.79
N VAL A 161 9.63 1.38 -2.76
CA VAL A 161 10.37 1.13 -1.52
C VAL A 161 10.41 2.38 -0.65
N TYR A 162 10.67 3.55 -1.25
CA TYR A 162 10.68 4.82 -0.51
C TYR A 162 9.34 5.14 0.13
N GLN A 163 8.23 5.00 -0.60
CA GLN A 163 6.90 5.21 -0.02
C GLN A 163 6.60 4.27 1.15
N ILE A 164 7.04 3.01 1.07
CA ILE A 164 6.87 2.05 2.17
C ILE A 164 7.73 2.47 3.36
N SER A 165 8.98 2.88 3.11
CA SER A 165 9.90 3.38 4.14
C SER A 165 9.32 4.59 4.88
N ASP A 166 8.69 5.52 4.14
CA ASP A 166 8.07 6.72 4.72
C ASP A 166 6.88 6.39 5.66
N VAL A 167 6.17 5.30 5.38
CA VAL A 167 5.05 4.84 6.22
C VAL A 167 5.53 4.09 7.47
N VAL A 168 6.69 3.39 7.38
CA VAL A 168 7.18 2.51 8.46
C VAL A 168 8.04 3.28 9.47
N ASN A 169 8.73 4.37 9.08
CA ASN A 169 9.63 5.17 9.91
C ASN A 169 8.95 6.40 10.51
#